data_c7bbe459da7b84b07f5472559ce2acd4
#
_entry.id   c7bbe459da7b84b07f5472559ce2acd4
#
_cell.length_a   1.000
_cell.length_b   1.000
_cell.length_c   1.000
_cell.angle_alpha   90.00
_cell.angle_beta   90.00
_cell.angle_gamma   90.00
#
_symmetry.space_group_name_H-M   'P 1'
#
loop_
_entity.id
_entity.type
_entity.pdbx_description
1 polymer ?
#
loop_
_entity_poly.entity_id
_entity_poly.type
_entity_poly.pdbx_seq_one_letter_code
_entity_poly.pdbx_strand_id
1 'polypeptide(L)'
;MLTISLISFILAVPLFAHKITATVFTRIVAIVLFYSAILTWNSLYYLPLSQGGVGLYSGLFHVSTTTLAFQILVCVVGAILLAGWGPTTSSLKLGNSKVGIERSVSINTNFVHVNTMNEYSMIVLFSVLGSVLLISSYNFLSMYMGIELQSFAAYILCSLYRNSQSATFAGLKYFLLGSLASGIIVLGTAIIYAGTGITGFDDLATLISVGDISSANTYVTLSIAGGLLLIGIGYIFKVGAAPLYNWAPDVYDGVPTIITSWVSTMPKIGILVFLLNLSFIVTGYDLSWNTEFLQGNDLFTSYAKPFQTLLLVSSVLSFIVGSIVGLSQVRIKRLLTFSTINHVGFLLLALAVSTEESVEGFVFYLVQYSLTNVNTFLTILAFGYITKGILQNNSSVREFVLLDDLKGQFYKNPLLVISFSVSLFSMAGIPPLMGFFAKQMVLYSVSYNYSYVAILAIVMSVISASYYLKIVQLMFFQKDSVPTTLSSEGETSETGTPLITSMHSSVIAILTLMISLYLFDSSILLNACHLLSLSLFSS
;
A
#
# COMPACT_ATOMS: atom_id res chain seq x y z
N MET A 1 3.88 10.64 -19.86
CA MET A 1 2.45 10.91 -19.59
C MET A 1 2.23 11.50 -18.19
N LEU A 2 2.67 10.84 -17.11
CA LEU A 2 2.49 11.33 -15.73
C LEU A 2 3.11 12.71 -15.48
N THR A 3 4.31 12.99 -15.98
CA THR A 3 4.97 14.30 -15.83
C THR A 3 4.22 15.41 -16.54
N ILE A 4 3.74 15.17 -17.77
CA ILE A 4 2.95 16.14 -18.54
C ILE A 4 1.61 16.42 -17.85
N SER A 5 0.93 15.38 -17.38
CA SER A 5 -0.32 15.56 -16.64
C SER A 5 -0.10 16.33 -15.33
N LEU A 6 0.99 16.06 -14.62
CA LEU A 6 1.32 16.78 -13.40
C LEU A 6 1.54 18.27 -13.66
N ILE A 7 2.32 18.64 -14.68
CA ILE A 7 2.52 20.04 -15.08
C ILE A 7 1.18 20.71 -15.45
N SER A 8 0.33 20.00 -16.21
CA SER A 8 -0.99 20.52 -16.58
C SER A 8 -1.90 20.72 -15.35
N PHE A 9 -1.84 19.83 -14.34
CA PHE A 9 -2.61 19.99 -13.11
C PHE A 9 -2.09 21.12 -12.21
N ILE A 10 -0.78 21.35 -12.13
CA ILE A 10 -0.20 22.48 -11.40
C ILE A 10 -0.75 23.81 -11.93
N LEU A 11 -0.97 23.90 -13.25
CA LEU A 11 -1.56 25.09 -13.85
C LEU A 11 -3.10 25.12 -13.73
N ALA A 12 -3.75 23.96 -13.90
CA ALA A 12 -5.22 23.88 -13.94
C ALA A 12 -5.87 24.06 -12.55
N VAL A 13 -5.27 23.51 -11.49
CA VAL A 13 -5.87 23.56 -10.14
C VAL A 13 -6.07 24.99 -9.66
N PRO A 14 -5.07 25.91 -9.67
CA PRO A 14 -5.28 27.29 -9.24
C PRO A 14 -6.27 28.07 -10.14
N LEU A 15 -6.23 27.84 -11.46
CA LEU A 15 -7.06 28.57 -12.42
C LEU A 15 -8.54 28.17 -12.35
N PHE A 16 -8.83 26.90 -12.14
CA PHE A 16 -10.17 26.33 -12.23
C PHE A 16 -10.76 25.89 -10.89
N ALA A 17 -10.07 26.08 -9.76
CA ALA A 17 -10.52 25.67 -8.42
C ALA A 17 -11.92 26.18 -8.06
N HIS A 18 -12.30 27.38 -8.53
CA HIS A 18 -13.63 27.97 -8.26
C HIS A 18 -14.74 27.43 -9.18
N LYS A 19 -14.39 26.85 -10.33
CA LYS A 19 -15.36 26.39 -11.35
C LYS A 19 -15.58 24.89 -11.32
N ILE A 20 -14.56 24.11 -10.95
CA ILE A 20 -14.55 22.66 -11.01
C ILE A 20 -14.50 22.09 -9.59
N THR A 21 -15.34 21.11 -9.30
CA THR A 21 -15.36 20.44 -7.99
C THR A 21 -14.17 19.48 -7.83
N ALA A 22 -13.71 19.29 -6.59
CA ALA A 22 -12.61 18.38 -6.27
C ALA A 22 -12.85 16.94 -6.77
N THR A 23 -14.10 16.49 -6.77
CA THR A 23 -14.49 15.15 -7.27
C THR A 23 -14.26 14.98 -8.77
N VAL A 24 -14.40 16.04 -9.55
CA VAL A 24 -14.10 15.98 -11.00
C VAL A 24 -12.59 15.91 -11.22
N PHE A 25 -11.80 16.70 -10.48
CA PHE A 25 -10.34 16.62 -10.56
C PHE A 25 -9.82 15.21 -10.22
N THR A 26 -10.34 14.57 -9.15
CA THR A 26 -9.93 13.20 -8.81
C THR A 26 -10.30 12.18 -9.88
N ARG A 27 -11.45 12.32 -10.53
CA ARG A 27 -11.86 11.45 -11.66
C ARG A 27 -10.97 11.64 -12.88
N ILE A 28 -10.58 12.88 -13.20
CA ILE A 28 -9.65 13.14 -14.30
C ILE A 28 -8.29 12.48 -14.00
N VAL A 29 -7.79 12.58 -12.75
CA VAL A 29 -6.56 11.90 -12.35
C VAL A 29 -6.70 10.37 -12.44
N ALA A 30 -7.84 9.80 -12.05
CA ALA A 30 -8.09 8.37 -12.21
C ALA A 30 -8.01 7.94 -13.70
N ILE A 31 -8.58 8.73 -14.60
CA ILE A 31 -8.51 8.47 -16.05
C ILE A 31 -7.05 8.57 -16.54
N VAL A 32 -6.30 9.57 -16.08
CA VAL A 32 -4.88 9.75 -16.46
C VAL A 32 -4.05 8.54 -16.00
N LEU A 33 -4.27 8.04 -14.77
CA LEU A 33 -3.58 6.87 -14.25
C LEU A 33 -3.96 5.60 -15.04
N PHE A 34 -5.22 5.43 -15.35
CA PHE A 34 -5.67 4.29 -16.15
C PHE A 34 -5.08 4.33 -17.57
N TYR A 35 -5.06 5.49 -18.19
CA TYR A 35 -4.44 5.67 -19.50
C TYR A 35 -2.92 5.46 -19.47
N SER A 36 -2.24 5.91 -18.41
CA SER A 36 -0.81 5.61 -18.22
C SER A 36 -0.55 4.11 -18.06
N ALA A 37 -1.44 3.37 -17.38
CA ALA A 37 -1.34 1.91 -17.27
C ALA A 37 -1.49 1.21 -18.64
N ILE A 38 -2.38 1.69 -19.50
CA ILE A 38 -2.53 1.15 -20.87
C ILE A 38 -1.27 1.43 -21.70
N LEU A 39 -0.69 2.62 -21.59
CA LEU A 39 0.55 2.95 -22.31
C LEU A 39 1.73 2.10 -21.84
N THR A 40 1.87 1.88 -20.52
CA THR A 40 2.93 0.99 -19.99
C THR A 40 2.68 -0.47 -20.36
N TRP A 41 1.41 -0.91 -20.42
CA TRP A 41 1.06 -2.22 -20.94
C TRP A 41 1.48 -2.39 -22.42
N ASN A 42 1.21 -1.38 -23.25
CA ASN A 42 1.62 -1.41 -24.65
C ASN A 42 3.15 -1.44 -24.79
N SER A 43 3.89 -0.79 -23.92
CA SER A 43 5.36 -0.79 -23.94
C SER A 43 5.95 -2.18 -23.61
N LEU A 44 5.28 -3.00 -22.79
CA LEU A 44 5.68 -4.40 -22.54
C LEU A 44 5.76 -5.23 -23.82
N TYR A 45 4.93 -4.93 -24.82
CA TYR A 45 4.91 -5.67 -26.08
C TYR A 45 6.19 -5.47 -26.91
N TYR A 46 6.86 -4.34 -26.74
CA TYR A 46 8.07 -3.99 -27.49
C TYR A 46 9.38 -4.43 -26.79
N LEU A 47 9.33 -4.79 -25.51
CA LEU A 47 10.48 -5.28 -24.76
C LEU A 47 10.46 -6.82 -24.75
N PRO A 48 11.40 -7.49 -25.45
CA PRO A 48 11.47 -8.94 -25.38
C PRO A 48 11.91 -9.37 -23.96
N LEU A 49 11.30 -10.43 -23.46
CA LEU A 49 11.57 -11.03 -22.13
C LEU A 49 13.04 -11.42 -21.92
N SER A 50 13.77 -11.68 -23.01
CA SER A 50 15.16 -12.14 -23.01
C SER A 50 16.21 -11.00 -22.95
N GLN A 51 15.80 -9.75 -23.02
CA GLN A 51 16.73 -8.62 -22.93
C GLN A 51 16.68 -8.03 -21.52
N GLY A 52 17.85 -7.86 -20.89
CA GLY A 52 18.03 -7.34 -19.55
C GLY A 52 17.52 -5.91 -19.30
N GLY A 53 16.71 -5.36 -20.22
CA GLY A 53 16.11 -4.03 -20.10
C GLY A 53 16.90 -2.91 -20.79
N VAL A 54 16.41 -1.67 -20.65
CA VAL A 54 17.00 -0.47 -21.27
C VAL A 54 17.34 0.55 -20.19
N GLY A 55 18.60 0.93 -20.13
CA GLY A 55 19.06 2.04 -19.29
C GLY A 55 18.68 3.39 -19.88
N LEU A 56 18.13 4.27 -19.06
CA LEU A 56 17.75 5.64 -19.42
C LEU A 56 18.56 6.66 -18.63
N TYR A 57 18.81 7.82 -19.22
CA TYR A 57 19.54 8.93 -18.60
C TYR A 57 20.91 8.51 -18.02
N SER A 58 21.73 7.87 -18.85
CA SER A 58 23.08 7.41 -18.47
C SER A 58 23.08 6.43 -17.28
N GLY A 59 22.08 5.52 -17.22
CA GLY A 59 21.99 4.49 -16.18
C GLY A 59 21.33 4.95 -14.86
N LEU A 60 20.77 6.16 -14.80
CA LEU A 60 20.00 6.59 -13.63
C LEU A 60 18.72 5.77 -13.41
N PHE A 61 18.07 5.37 -14.51
CA PHE A 61 16.85 4.57 -14.50
C PHE A 61 17.02 3.37 -15.42
N HIS A 62 16.43 2.25 -15.02
CA HIS A 62 16.41 1.02 -15.79
C HIS A 62 14.97 0.55 -16.01
N VAL A 63 14.63 0.27 -17.26
CA VAL A 63 13.30 -0.20 -17.65
C VAL A 63 13.42 -1.63 -18.12
N SER A 64 12.92 -2.55 -17.30
CA SER A 64 12.79 -3.98 -17.59
C SER A 64 11.31 -4.38 -17.68
N THR A 65 11.04 -5.61 -18.10
CA THR A 65 9.67 -6.17 -18.11
C THR A 65 9.04 -6.17 -16.72
N THR A 66 9.83 -6.46 -15.70
CA THR A 66 9.40 -6.48 -14.30
C THR A 66 9.05 -5.08 -13.80
N THR A 67 9.91 -4.08 -14.08
CA THR A 67 9.64 -2.69 -13.66
C THR A 67 8.37 -2.15 -14.33
N LEU A 68 8.13 -2.45 -15.61
CA LEU A 68 6.91 -2.06 -16.30
C LEU A 68 5.66 -2.75 -15.72
N ALA A 69 5.73 -4.04 -15.41
CA ALA A 69 4.60 -4.75 -14.80
C ALA A 69 4.20 -4.15 -13.43
N PHE A 70 5.18 -3.82 -12.59
CA PHE A 70 4.88 -3.17 -11.32
C PHE A 70 4.41 -1.71 -11.47
N GLN A 71 4.87 -0.99 -12.48
CA GLN A 71 4.34 0.33 -12.81
C GLN A 71 2.87 0.26 -13.24
N ILE A 72 2.49 -0.76 -14.02
CA ILE A 72 1.09 -1.02 -14.37
C ILE A 72 0.27 -1.26 -13.09
N LEU A 73 0.75 -2.12 -12.18
CA LEU A 73 0.08 -2.41 -10.92
C LEU A 73 -0.16 -1.14 -10.10
N VAL A 74 0.87 -0.28 -9.95
CA VAL A 74 0.75 1.00 -9.23
C VAL A 74 -0.29 1.91 -9.88
N CYS A 75 -0.25 2.06 -11.21
CA CYS A 75 -1.19 2.93 -11.92
C CYS A 75 -2.64 2.40 -11.86
N VAL A 76 -2.84 1.08 -11.98
CA VAL A 76 -4.18 0.46 -11.89
C VAL A 76 -4.74 0.57 -10.48
N VAL A 77 -3.98 0.21 -9.45
CA VAL A 77 -4.42 0.32 -8.04
C VAL A 77 -4.73 1.77 -7.68
N GLY A 78 -3.89 2.71 -8.11
CA GLY A 78 -4.12 4.14 -7.92
C GLY A 78 -5.39 4.63 -8.61
N ALA A 79 -5.64 4.20 -9.85
CA ALA A 79 -6.87 4.54 -10.58
C ALA A 79 -8.12 3.98 -9.89
N ILE A 80 -8.08 2.74 -9.41
CA ILE A 80 -9.18 2.09 -8.68
C ILE A 80 -9.49 2.84 -7.38
N LEU A 81 -8.47 3.21 -6.59
CA LEU A 81 -8.64 3.98 -5.35
C LEU A 81 -9.33 5.33 -5.61
N LEU A 82 -8.92 6.04 -6.65
CA LEU A 82 -9.49 7.34 -6.97
C LEU A 82 -10.88 7.25 -7.62
N ALA A 83 -11.12 6.24 -8.44
CA ALA A 83 -12.42 6.01 -9.08
C ALA A 83 -13.51 5.67 -8.06
N GLY A 84 -13.17 4.92 -7.01
CA GLY A 84 -14.07 4.57 -5.92
C GLY A 84 -14.46 5.74 -5.02
N TRP A 85 -13.87 6.93 -5.19
CA TRP A 85 -14.06 8.05 -4.29
C TRP A 85 -15.07 9.08 -4.80
N GLY A 86 -15.95 9.53 -3.92
CA GLY A 86 -16.78 10.71 -4.10
C GLY A 86 -18.23 10.51 -3.64
N PRO A 87 -18.79 11.45 -2.85
CA PRO A 87 -20.21 11.49 -2.57
C PRO A 87 -21.00 11.93 -3.82
N THR A 88 -22.26 11.55 -3.92
CA THR A 88 -23.15 12.03 -5.00
C THR A 88 -23.38 13.53 -4.87
N THR A 89 -23.17 14.26 -5.96
CA THR A 89 -23.39 15.71 -6.02
C THR A 89 -24.86 16.13 -5.98
N SER A 90 -25.79 15.18 -6.05
CA SER A 90 -27.23 15.45 -6.05
C SER A 90 -27.75 16.02 -4.72
N SER A 91 -27.05 15.82 -3.59
CA SER A 91 -27.46 16.36 -2.30
C SER A 91 -27.14 17.85 -2.09
N LEU A 92 -26.37 18.47 -2.98
CA LEU A 92 -26.01 19.89 -2.88
C LEU A 92 -27.00 20.84 -3.59
N LYS A 93 -27.93 20.33 -4.40
CA LYS A 93 -28.88 21.16 -5.17
C LYS A 93 -30.24 21.36 -4.51
N LEU A 94 -30.53 20.73 -3.37
CA LEU A 94 -31.84 20.85 -2.69
C LEU A 94 -31.95 22.04 -1.72
N GLY A 95 -31.00 22.95 -1.70
CA GLY A 95 -30.98 24.13 -0.83
C GLY A 95 -31.45 25.45 -1.44
N ASN A 96 -31.90 25.49 -2.71
CA ASN A 96 -32.35 26.71 -3.37
C ASN A 96 -33.89 26.75 -3.53
N SER A 97 -34.67 26.51 -2.49
CA SER A 97 -36.03 27.01 -2.41
C SER A 97 -35.99 28.37 -1.71
N LYS A 98 -36.35 29.38 -2.47
CA LYS A 98 -36.52 30.78 -2.05
C LYS A 98 -37.39 30.87 -0.77
N VAL A 99 -36.76 31.12 0.36
CA VAL A 99 -37.40 31.85 1.46
C VAL A 99 -36.33 32.76 2.03
N GLY A 100 -36.48 34.05 1.75
CA GLY A 100 -35.69 35.07 2.36
C GLY A 100 -36.05 35.21 3.84
N ILE A 101 -35.07 35.01 4.69
CA ILE A 101 -34.95 35.67 5.99
C ILE A 101 -33.47 35.59 6.35
N GLU A 102 -32.84 36.76 6.34
CA GLU A 102 -31.53 37.00 6.91
C GLU A 102 -31.59 36.72 8.42
N ARG A 103 -30.91 35.67 8.86
CA ARG A 103 -30.40 35.58 10.22
C ARG A 103 -29.00 35.03 10.15
N SER A 104 -28.06 35.94 10.33
CA SER A 104 -26.65 35.66 10.64
C SER A 104 -26.55 34.85 11.95
N VAL A 105 -26.66 33.54 11.82
CA VAL A 105 -26.23 32.62 12.88
C VAL A 105 -24.87 32.12 12.46
N SER A 106 -23.86 32.53 13.18
CA SER A 106 -22.52 31.97 13.11
C SER A 106 -22.57 30.51 13.52
N ILE A 107 -22.88 29.64 12.55
CA ILE A 107 -22.82 28.21 12.72
C ILE A 107 -21.34 27.84 12.68
N ASN A 108 -20.82 27.49 13.84
CA ASN A 108 -19.55 26.79 13.98
C ASN A 108 -19.64 25.47 13.21
N THR A 109 -19.45 25.54 11.92
CA THR A 109 -19.41 24.36 11.04
C THR A 109 -18.01 23.77 11.10
N ASN A 110 -17.78 22.89 12.08
CA ASN A 110 -16.72 21.89 12.01
C ASN A 110 -17.07 20.86 10.92
N PHE A 111 -17.40 21.35 9.73
CA PHE A 111 -17.53 20.51 8.55
C PHE A 111 -16.14 20.06 8.14
N VAL A 112 -15.87 18.79 8.21
CA VAL A 112 -14.81 18.19 7.40
C VAL A 112 -15.26 18.36 5.96
N HIS A 113 -14.81 19.44 5.33
CA HIS A 113 -15.02 19.74 3.91
C HIS A 113 -14.22 18.74 3.08
N VAL A 114 -14.68 17.49 3.02
CA VAL A 114 -14.09 16.44 2.16
C VAL A 114 -14.07 16.87 0.69
N ASN A 115 -14.89 17.84 0.30
CA ASN A 115 -15.12 18.23 -1.08
C ASN A 115 -14.36 19.47 -1.55
N THR A 116 -13.58 20.14 -0.72
CA THR A 116 -12.97 21.44 -1.07
C THR A 116 -11.48 21.40 -1.33
N MET A 117 -10.84 20.24 -1.14
CA MET A 117 -9.40 20.12 -1.35
C MET A 117 -9.08 19.71 -2.79
N ASN A 118 -9.10 20.69 -3.70
CA ASN A 118 -8.72 20.49 -5.10
C ASN A 118 -7.25 20.05 -5.24
N GLU A 119 -6.42 20.41 -4.25
CA GLU A 119 -4.99 20.07 -4.17
C GLU A 119 -4.74 18.57 -3.98
N TYR A 120 -5.71 17.83 -3.39
CA TYR A 120 -5.59 16.39 -3.14
C TYR A 120 -5.19 15.61 -4.40
N SER A 121 -5.85 15.89 -5.51
CA SER A 121 -5.63 15.20 -6.80
C SER A 121 -4.21 15.41 -7.35
N MET A 122 -3.67 16.61 -7.19
CA MET A 122 -2.31 16.95 -7.62
C MET A 122 -1.25 16.24 -6.75
N ILE A 123 -1.44 16.24 -5.42
CA ILE A 123 -0.49 15.60 -4.49
C ILE A 123 -0.46 14.08 -4.70
N VAL A 124 -1.62 13.49 -5.01
CA VAL A 124 -1.72 12.08 -5.38
C VAL A 124 -0.89 11.76 -6.63
N LEU A 125 -0.93 12.59 -7.66
CA LEU A 125 -0.09 12.42 -8.86
C LEU A 125 1.41 12.48 -8.52
N PHE A 126 1.84 13.37 -7.62
CA PHE A 126 3.22 13.40 -7.14
C PHE A 126 3.61 12.09 -6.45
N SER A 127 2.73 11.53 -5.62
CA SER A 127 3.01 10.26 -4.94
C SER A 127 3.15 9.09 -5.90
N VAL A 128 2.30 9.02 -6.95
CA VAL A 128 2.40 7.99 -7.99
C VAL A 128 3.66 8.17 -8.82
N LEU A 129 3.98 9.39 -9.22
CA LEU A 129 5.21 9.67 -9.96
C LEU A 129 6.44 9.26 -9.16
N GLY A 130 6.49 9.56 -7.85
CA GLY A 130 7.57 9.13 -6.97
C GLY A 130 7.69 7.61 -6.87
N SER A 131 6.56 6.88 -6.79
CA SER A 131 6.59 5.40 -6.77
C SER A 131 7.06 4.80 -8.10
N VAL A 132 6.64 5.36 -9.24
CA VAL A 132 7.09 4.93 -10.57
C VAL A 132 8.58 5.16 -10.77
N LEU A 133 9.10 6.33 -10.36
CA LEU A 133 10.53 6.63 -10.40
C LEU A 133 11.34 5.73 -9.47
N LEU A 134 10.82 5.41 -8.28
CA LEU A 134 11.49 4.51 -7.35
C LEU A 134 11.61 3.09 -7.92
N ILE A 135 10.55 2.56 -8.53
CA ILE A 135 10.55 1.22 -9.14
C ILE A 135 11.57 1.10 -10.26
N SER A 136 11.74 2.16 -11.05
CA SER A 136 12.70 2.18 -12.17
C SER A 136 14.09 2.70 -11.80
N SER A 137 14.33 3.09 -10.55
CA SER A 137 15.62 3.63 -10.11
C SER A 137 16.73 2.59 -10.17
N TYR A 138 17.89 2.97 -10.71
CA TYR A 138 19.06 2.09 -10.87
C TYR A 138 20.38 2.72 -10.36
N ASN A 139 20.24 3.81 -9.62
CA ASN A 139 21.34 4.52 -8.99
C ASN A 139 20.91 4.99 -7.61
N PHE A 140 21.82 5.10 -6.65
CA PHE A 140 21.53 5.59 -5.31
C PHE A 140 20.90 6.99 -5.31
N LEU A 141 21.29 7.86 -6.24
CA LEU A 141 20.72 9.20 -6.36
C LEU A 141 19.27 9.15 -6.83
N SER A 142 18.97 8.41 -7.90
CA SER A 142 17.59 8.26 -8.44
C SER A 142 16.67 7.57 -7.45
N MET A 143 17.17 6.57 -6.73
CA MET A 143 16.48 5.90 -5.62
C MET A 143 16.06 6.88 -4.54
N TYR A 144 17.00 7.70 -4.06
CA TYR A 144 16.73 8.67 -3.01
C TYR A 144 15.71 9.73 -3.45
N MET A 145 15.85 10.27 -4.66
CA MET A 145 14.90 11.23 -5.22
C MET A 145 13.49 10.64 -5.38
N GLY A 146 13.39 9.40 -5.87
CA GLY A 146 12.10 8.70 -6.03
C GLY A 146 11.37 8.50 -4.71
N ILE A 147 12.09 8.01 -3.67
CA ILE A 147 11.47 7.76 -2.37
C ILE A 147 11.12 9.05 -1.63
N GLU A 148 11.92 10.13 -1.78
CA GLU A 148 11.60 11.42 -1.16
C GLU A 148 10.38 12.07 -1.82
N LEU A 149 10.28 12.05 -3.15
CA LEU A 149 9.12 12.58 -3.86
C LEU A 149 7.82 11.89 -3.40
N GLN A 150 7.86 10.56 -3.27
CA GLN A 150 6.73 9.77 -2.77
C GLN A 150 6.40 10.09 -1.31
N SER A 151 7.42 10.17 -0.44
CA SER A 151 7.23 10.37 0.99
C SER A 151 6.76 11.79 1.32
N PHE A 152 7.31 12.84 0.68
CA PHE A 152 6.81 14.20 0.86
C PHE A 152 5.36 14.35 0.43
N ALA A 153 4.97 13.75 -0.69
CA ALA A 153 3.57 13.73 -1.11
C ALA A 153 2.67 13.07 -0.04
N ALA A 154 3.11 11.96 0.57
CA ALA A 154 2.37 11.29 1.63
C ALA A 154 2.28 12.13 2.92
N TYR A 155 3.35 12.84 3.31
CA TYR A 155 3.34 13.73 4.48
C TYR A 155 2.36 14.89 4.30
N ILE A 156 2.35 15.50 3.11
CA ILE A 156 1.42 16.59 2.79
C ILE A 156 -0.02 16.07 2.77
N LEU A 157 -0.28 14.88 2.19
CA LEU A 157 -1.61 14.26 2.22
C LEU A 157 -2.11 14.09 3.65
N CYS A 158 -1.28 13.60 4.57
CA CYS A 158 -1.66 13.39 5.97
C CYS A 158 -1.99 14.70 6.69
N SER A 159 -1.29 15.80 6.37
CA SER A 159 -1.49 17.12 6.98
C SER A 159 -2.52 18.00 6.27
N LEU A 160 -3.11 17.53 5.15
CA LEU A 160 -4.00 18.32 4.28
C LEU A 160 -5.20 18.92 5.03
N TYR A 161 -5.75 18.17 5.99
CA TYR A 161 -6.89 18.62 6.81
C TYR A 161 -6.44 19.43 8.03
N ARG A 162 -5.89 20.60 7.78
CA ARG A 162 -5.31 21.50 8.82
C ARG A 162 -6.28 21.95 9.92
N ASN A 163 -7.60 21.85 9.70
CA ASN A 163 -8.60 22.19 10.72
C ASN A 163 -8.82 21.08 11.76
N SER A 164 -8.33 19.86 11.52
CA SER A 164 -8.39 18.75 12.46
C SER A 164 -7.06 18.61 13.20
N GLN A 165 -7.08 18.73 14.52
CA GLN A 165 -5.87 18.56 15.35
C GLN A 165 -5.27 17.16 15.21
N SER A 166 -6.11 16.13 15.08
CA SER A 166 -5.64 14.74 14.89
C SER A 166 -4.87 14.55 13.59
N ALA A 167 -5.36 15.11 12.47
CA ALA A 167 -4.70 14.98 11.18
C ALA A 167 -3.38 15.78 11.12
N THR A 168 -3.35 16.99 11.66
CA THR A 168 -2.13 17.81 11.71
C THR A 168 -1.06 17.17 12.58
N PHE A 169 -1.44 16.63 13.75
CA PHE A 169 -0.52 15.90 14.61
C PHE A 169 0.01 14.62 13.94
N ALA A 170 -0.86 13.85 13.27
CA ALA A 170 -0.49 12.66 12.52
C ALA A 170 0.50 12.99 11.39
N GLY A 171 0.23 14.06 10.62
CA GLY A 171 1.12 14.53 9.56
C GLY A 171 2.48 14.98 10.08
N LEU A 172 2.52 15.73 11.18
CA LEU A 172 3.76 16.16 11.83
C LEU A 172 4.57 14.96 12.35
N LYS A 173 3.93 13.99 13.02
CA LYS A 173 4.59 12.78 13.49
C LYS A 173 5.18 11.97 12.33
N TYR A 174 4.43 11.83 11.25
CA TYR A 174 4.87 11.10 10.06
C TYR A 174 6.05 11.81 9.38
N PHE A 175 6.01 13.13 9.27
CA PHE A 175 7.11 13.93 8.70
C PHE A 175 8.39 13.81 9.53
N LEU A 176 8.33 14.05 10.86
CA LEU A 176 9.51 14.02 11.71
C LEU A 176 10.20 12.64 11.73
N LEU A 177 9.42 11.59 11.92
CA LEU A 177 9.98 10.24 11.96
C LEU A 177 10.39 9.76 10.57
N GLY A 178 9.66 10.15 9.53
CA GLY A 178 9.98 9.81 8.15
C GLY A 178 11.25 10.51 7.64
N SER A 179 11.49 11.77 8.02
CA SER A 179 12.72 12.47 7.69
C SER A 179 13.95 11.87 8.39
N LEU A 180 13.80 11.35 9.61
CA LEU A 180 14.86 10.60 10.27
C LEU A 180 15.19 9.32 9.50
N ALA A 181 14.18 8.60 9.02
CA ALA A 181 14.41 7.39 8.21
C ALA A 181 15.11 7.70 6.88
N SER A 182 14.76 8.80 6.22
CA SER A 182 15.46 9.22 5.01
C SER A 182 16.91 9.65 5.28
N GLY A 183 17.17 10.26 6.42
CA GLY A 183 18.56 10.54 6.86
C GLY A 183 19.39 9.26 7.05
N ILE A 184 18.79 8.18 7.57
CA ILE A 184 19.45 6.87 7.69
C ILE A 184 19.75 6.27 6.30
N ILE A 185 18.82 6.40 5.34
CA ILE A 185 19.05 5.93 3.96
C ILE A 185 20.23 6.68 3.32
N VAL A 186 20.27 8.01 3.45
CA VAL A 186 21.39 8.83 2.93
C VAL A 186 22.71 8.45 3.60
N LEU A 187 22.71 8.25 4.91
CA LEU A 187 23.91 7.80 5.63
C LEU A 187 24.39 6.44 5.09
N GLY A 188 23.48 5.50 4.85
CA GLY A 188 23.82 4.21 4.26
C GLY A 188 24.44 4.33 2.87
N THR A 189 23.84 5.14 1.99
CA THR A 189 24.41 5.40 0.64
C THR A 189 25.75 6.11 0.70
N ALA A 190 25.94 7.05 1.62
CA ALA A 190 27.19 7.76 1.82
C ALA A 190 28.32 6.83 2.28
N ILE A 191 28.04 5.86 3.15
CA ILE A 191 29.02 4.86 3.61
C ILE A 191 29.45 3.95 2.45
N ILE A 192 28.50 3.49 1.62
CA ILE A 192 28.83 2.69 0.42
C ILE A 192 29.71 3.52 -0.52
N TYR A 193 29.32 4.74 -0.82
CA TYR A 193 30.07 5.62 -1.70
C TYR A 193 31.47 5.93 -1.15
N ALA A 194 31.61 6.18 0.14
CA ALA A 194 32.92 6.43 0.77
C ALA A 194 33.84 5.22 0.70
N GLY A 195 33.31 4.00 0.78
CA GLY A 195 34.11 2.78 0.70
C GLY A 195 34.43 2.30 -0.71
N THR A 196 33.54 2.56 -1.68
CA THR A 196 33.63 1.99 -3.04
C THR A 196 33.79 3.02 -4.14
N GLY A 197 33.34 4.27 -3.95
CA GLY A 197 33.22 5.30 -5.00
C GLY A 197 32.11 5.05 -6.02
N ILE A 198 31.28 4.03 -5.83
CA ILE A 198 30.28 3.57 -6.78
C ILE A 198 28.92 4.18 -6.41
N THR A 199 28.15 4.60 -7.43
CA THR A 199 26.79 5.12 -7.29
C THR A 199 25.75 4.27 -8.02
N GLY A 200 26.15 3.49 -9.03
CA GLY A 200 25.27 2.60 -9.81
C GLY A 200 25.05 1.26 -9.13
N PHE A 201 23.88 0.69 -9.31
CA PHE A 201 23.58 -0.65 -8.77
C PHE A 201 24.25 -1.76 -9.58
N ASP A 202 24.43 -1.60 -10.91
CA ASP A 202 25.19 -2.53 -11.75
C ASP A 202 26.64 -2.64 -11.32
N ASP A 203 27.27 -1.49 -11.12
CA ASP A 203 28.66 -1.45 -10.70
C ASP A 203 28.83 -2.08 -9.31
N LEU A 204 27.83 -1.89 -8.43
CA LEU A 204 27.80 -2.54 -7.12
C LEU A 204 27.64 -4.06 -7.25
N ALA A 205 26.73 -4.53 -8.10
CA ALA A 205 26.52 -5.95 -8.35
C ALA A 205 27.76 -6.62 -8.94
N THR A 206 28.41 -5.98 -9.92
CA THR A 206 29.68 -6.48 -10.50
C THR A 206 30.79 -6.53 -9.47
N LEU A 207 30.90 -5.52 -8.60
CA LEU A 207 31.90 -5.50 -7.53
C LEU A 207 31.64 -6.64 -6.51
N ILE A 208 30.39 -6.91 -6.16
CA ILE A 208 30.03 -8.01 -5.27
C ILE A 208 30.33 -9.37 -5.93
N SER A 209 30.08 -9.53 -7.24
CA SER A 209 30.25 -10.79 -7.98
C SER A 209 31.72 -11.17 -8.21
N VAL A 210 32.60 -10.19 -8.44
CA VAL A 210 34.03 -10.42 -8.72
C VAL A 210 34.76 -11.02 -7.52
N GLY A 211 34.32 -10.82 -6.30
CA GLY A 211 34.69 -11.60 -5.09
C GLY A 211 36.17 -11.63 -4.66
N ASP A 212 37.10 -11.25 -5.53
CA ASP A 212 38.57 -11.33 -5.30
C ASP A 212 39.12 -10.20 -4.41
N ILE A 213 38.25 -9.46 -3.74
CA ILE A 213 38.66 -8.47 -2.72
C ILE A 213 39.12 -9.20 -1.44
N SER A 214 39.53 -10.45 -1.64
CA SER A 214 40.01 -11.35 -0.62
C SER A 214 41.28 -10.76 0.03
N SER A 215 41.24 -10.52 1.28
CA SER A 215 42.32 -10.21 2.20
C SER A 215 42.86 -8.77 2.29
N ALA A 216 42.71 -7.91 1.27
CA ALA A 216 43.29 -6.57 1.33
C ALA A 216 42.34 -5.45 1.82
N ASN A 217 41.01 -5.62 1.71
CA ASN A 217 40.06 -4.53 1.97
C ASN A 217 38.83 -4.95 2.80
N THR A 218 39.06 -5.39 4.03
CA THR A 218 37.97 -5.57 5.04
C THR A 218 37.13 -4.30 5.23
N TYR A 219 37.71 -3.13 4.91
CA TYR A 219 37.00 -1.85 4.97
C TYR A 219 35.91 -1.74 3.90
N VAL A 220 36.17 -2.17 2.66
CA VAL A 220 35.19 -2.13 1.56
C VAL A 220 34.02 -3.10 1.87
N THR A 221 34.33 -4.31 2.35
CA THR A 221 33.32 -5.29 2.72
C THR A 221 32.41 -4.76 3.82
N LEU A 222 33.00 -4.16 4.85
CA LEU A 222 32.25 -3.60 5.98
C LEU A 222 31.41 -2.38 5.55
N SER A 223 31.93 -1.55 4.64
CA SER A 223 31.21 -0.38 4.14
C SER A 223 29.98 -0.77 3.31
N ILE A 224 30.10 -1.77 2.44
CA ILE A 224 28.96 -2.28 1.65
C ILE A 224 27.92 -2.93 2.57
N ALA A 225 28.32 -3.86 3.42
CA ALA A 225 27.40 -4.56 4.34
C ALA A 225 26.71 -3.59 5.30
N GLY A 226 27.47 -2.68 5.92
CA GLY A 226 26.93 -1.67 6.83
C GLY A 226 26.01 -0.66 6.14
N GLY A 227 26.38 -0.21 4.94
CA GLY A 227 25.55 0.70 4.16
C GLY A 227 24.23 0.06 3.70
N LEU A 228 24.27 -1.18 3.21
CA LEU A 228 23.06 -1.93 2.83
C LEU A 228 22.14 -2.18 4.03
N LEU A 229 22.69 -2.47 5.20
CA LEU A 229 21.89 -2.60 6.43
C LEU A 229 21.18 -1.28 6.78
N LEU A 230 21.86 -0.14 6.71
CA LEU A 230 21.25 1.15 7.00
C LEU A 230 20.16 1.51 5.99
N ILE A 231 20.40 1.26 4.71
CA ILE A 231 19.37 1.42 3.66
C ILE A 231 18.17 0.53 3.98
N GLY A 232 18.39 -0.74 4.28
CA GLY A 232 17.33 -1.69 4.65
C GLY A 232 16.53 -1.23 5.87
N ILE A 233 17.17 -0.76 6.93
CA ILE A 233 16.52 -0.21 8.13
C ILE A 233 15.61 0.98 7.76
N GLY A 234 16.10 1.90 6.92
CA GLY A 234 15.32 3.04 6.49
C GLY A 234 14.07 2.63 5.66
N TYR A 235 14.19 1.63 4.80
CA TYR A 235 13.05 1.09 4.04
C TYR A 235 12.08 0.31 4.91
N ILE A 236 12.53 -0.49 5.86
CA ILE A 236 11.69 -1.18 6.87
C ILE A 236 10.86 -0.16 7.64
N PHE A 237 11.45 0.96 8.05
CA PHE A 237 10.72 2.06 8.67
C PHE A 237 9.64 2.62 7.74
N LYS A 238 9.98 2.94 6.49
CA LYS A 238 9.03 3.55 5.53
C LYS A 238 7.87 2.62 5.16
N VAL A 239 8.08 1.31 5.12
CA VAL A 239 7.00 0.31 4.95
C VAL A 239 6.13 0.17 6.21
N GLY A 240 6.69 0.50 7.36
CA GLY A 240 6.05 0.35 8.66
C GLY A 240 6.08 -1.06 9.22
N ALA A 241 7.18 -1.79 8.98
CA ALA A 241 7.41 -3.10 9.58
C ALA A 241 8.07 -2.98 10.96
N ALA A 242 7.91 -4.02 11.79
CA ALA A 242 8.59 -4.06 13.09
C ALA A 242 10.10 -4.26 12.91
N PRO A 243 10.93 -3.64 13.77
CA PRO A 243 10.58 -2.94 15.00
C PRO A 243 10.14 -1.47 14.84
N LEU A 244 10.24 -0.88 13.66
CA LEU A 244 10.09 0.56 13.40
C LEU A 244 8.67 0.96 12.95
N TYR A 245 7.64 0.27 13.42
CA TYR A 245 6.24 0.42 13.02
C TYR A 245 5.46 1.53 13.74
N ASN A 246 5.98 2.12 14.82
CA ASN A 246 5.25 2.94 15.81
C ASN A 246 4.52 4.15 15.22
N TRP A 247 4.94 4.64 14.06
CA TRP A 247 4.30 5.77 13.40
C TRP A 247 2.97 5.38 12.73
N ALA A 248 2.87 4.15 12.20
CA ALA A 248 1.77 3.74 11.33
C ALA A 248 0.40 3.69 12.05
N PRO A 249 0.25 3.11 13.25
CA PRO A 249 -1.04 3.08 13.95
C PRO A 249 -1.59 4.46 14.28
N ASP A 250 -0.73 5.39 14.67
CA ASP A 250 -1.14 6.74 15.07
C ASP A 250 -1.48 7.60 13.84
N VAL A 251 -0.70 7.45 12.76
CA VAL A 251 -0.95 8.17 11.50
C VAL A 251 -2.25 7.69 10.86
N TYR A 252 -2.46 6.38 10.74
CA TYR A 252 -3.65 5.84 10.09
C TYR A 252 -4.94 6.13 10.87
N ASP A 253 -4.87 6.18 12.20
CA ASP A 253 -6.01 6.52 13.04
C ASP A 253 -6.33 8.02 13.01
N GLY A 254 -5.30 8.89 12.97
CA GLY A 254 -5.46 10.34 13.02
C GLY A 254 -5.93 10.98 11.72
N VAL A 255 -5.76 10.31 10.58
CA VAL A 255 -6.05 10.84 9.24
C VAL A 255 -7.39 10.31 8.74
N PRO A 256 -8.15 11.07 7.89
CA PRO A 256 -9.38 10.59 7.26
C PRO A 256 -9.18 9.30 6.47
N THR A 257 -10.20 8.44 6.44
CA THR A 257 -10.14 7.09 5.80
C THR A 257 -9.74 7.12 4.33
N ILE A 258 -10.07 8.19 3.60
CA ILE A 258 -9.67 8.40 2.20
C ILE A 258 -8.15 8.46 2.07
N ILE A 259 -7.49 9.25 2.92
CA ILE A 259 -6.03 9.39 2.91
C ILE A 259 -5.38 8.12 3.46
N THR A 260 -5.98 7.52 4.49
CA THR A 260 -5.50 6.26 5.05
C THR A 260 -5.48 5.15 3.99
N SER A 261 -6.51 5.04 3.14
CA SER A 261 -6.55 4.05 2.05
C SER A 261 -5.41 4.24 1.07
N TRP A 262 -5.07 5.49 0.74
CA TRP A 262 -3.95 5.82 -0.13
C TRP A 262 -2.59 5.49 0.49
N VAL A 263 -2.34 6.00 1.71
CA VAL A 263 -1.04 5.84 2.40
C VAL A 263 -0.79 4.39 2.81
N SER A 264 -1.84 3.59 3.05
CA SER A 264 -1.70 2.18 3.40
C SER A 264 -1.32 1.27 2.23
N THR A 265 -1.59 1.68 0.99
CA THR A 265 -1.39 0.84 -0.20
C THR A 265 -0.28 1.35 -1.11
N MET A 266 -0.41 2.55 -1.65
CA MET A 266 0.43 3.04 -2.73
C MET A 266 1.92 3.16 -2.38
N PRO A 267 2.33 3.80 -1.27
CA PRO A 267 3.72 3.88 -0.90
C PRO A 267 4.36 2.51 -0.67
N LYS A 268 3.61 1.57 -0.08
CA LYS A 268 4.12 0.24 0.24
C LYS A 268 4.43 -0.58 -1.01
N ILE A 269 3.59 -0.50 -2.05
CA ILE A 269 3.84 -1.21 -3.32
C ILE A 269 5.18 -0.75 -3.89
N GLY A 270 5.40 0.55 -4.05
CA GLY A 270 6.63 1.08 -4.62
C GLY A 270 7.88 0.70 -3.83
N ILE A 271 7.82 0.80 -2.50
CA ILE A 271 8.95 0.47 -1.61
C ILE A 271 9.24 -1.03 -1.62
N LEU A 272 8.23 -1.90 -1.56
CA LEU A 272 8.41 -3.35 -1.54
C LEU A 272 8.98 -3.88 -2.86
N VAL A 273 8.55 -3.31 -3.98
CA VAL A 273 9.12 -3.63 -5.30
C VAL A 273 10.57 -3.18 -5.40
N PHE A 274 10.89 -2.00 -4.89
CA PHE A 274 12.28 -1.56 -4.84
C PHE A 274 13.13 -2.48 -3.95
N LEU A 275 12.63 -2.89 -2.78
CA LEU A 275 13.32 -3.86 -1.92
C LEU A 275 13.53 -5.22 -2.63
N LEU A 276 12.59 -5.65 -3.47
CA LEU A 276 12.77 -6.83 -4.32
C LEU A 276 13.97 -6.63 -5.26
N ASN A 277 14.01 -5.54 -6.01
CA ASN A 277 15.12 -5.25 -6.90
C ASN A 277 16.46 -5.16 -6.14
N LEU A 278 16.47 -4.49 -4.98
CA LEU A 278 17.66 -4.39 -4.14
C LEU A 278 18.12 -5.76 -3.62
N SER A 279 17.20 -6.64 -3.22
CA SER A 279 17.55 -8.00 -2.78
C SER A 279 18.22 -8.80 -3.89
N PHE A 280 17.78 -8.68 -5.14
CA PHE A 280 18.42 -9.30 -6.30
C PHE A 280 19.83 -8.78 -6.55
N ILE A 281 20.05 -7.47 -6.48
CA ILE A 281 21.36 -6.86 -6.64
C ILE A 281 22.34 -7.37 -5.59
N VAL A 282 21.86 -7.52 -4.34
CA VAL A 282 22.69 -7.97 -3.21
C VAL A 282 22.98 -9.47 -3.24
N THR A 283 22.00 -10.29 -3.70
CA THR A 283 22.16 -11.75 -3.74
C THR A 283 22.82 -12.27 -5.02
N GLY A 284 22.94 -11.44 -6.06
CA GLY A 284 23.48 -11.82 -7.37
C GLY A 284 22.53 -12.65 -8.21
N TYR A 285 22.68 -12.55 -9.52
CA TYR A 285 21.83 -13.23 -10.50
C TYR A 285 22.04 -14.76 -10.57
N ASP A 286 23.09 -15.30 -9.93
CA ASP A 286 23.56 -16.67 -10.14
C ASP A 286 23.08 -17.72 -9.13
N LEU A 287 22.07 -17.41 -8.31
CA LEU A 287 21.59 -18.35 -7.28
C LEU A 287 20.88 -19.60 -7.81
N SER A 288 20.60 -19.69 -9.13
CA SER A 288 19.77 -20.77 -9.71
C SER A 288 20.49 -22.09 -9.98
N TRP A 289 21.83 -22.14 -10.05
CA TRP A 289 22.51 -23.33 -10.60
C TRP A 289 23.62 -23.96 -9.76
N ASN A 290 24.17 -23.32 -8.72
CA ASN A 290 25.29 -23.91 -7.97
C ASN A 290 25.25 -23.61 -6.49
N THR A 291 24.34 -24.20 -5.74
CA THR A 291 24.42 -24.26 -4.28
C THR A 291 25.70 -24.92 -3.77
N GLU A 292 26.34 -25.77 -4.58
CA GLU A 292 27.64 -26.41 -4.26
C GLU A 292 28.84 -25.47 -4.49
N PHE A 293 28.78 -24.56 -5.48
CA PHE A 293 29.87 -23.62 -5.77
C PHE A 293 29.92 -22.44 -4.79
N LEU A 294 28.76 -22.04 -4.22
CA LEU A 294 28.65 -20.95 -3.26
C LEU A 294 29.04 -21.33 -1.83
N GLN A 295 29.08 -22.64 -1.49
CA GLN A 295 29.58 -23.10 -0.20
C GLN A 295 31.09 -22.85 0.00
N GLY A 296 31.84 -22.56 -1.07
CA GLY A 296 33.27 -22.27 -1.03
C GLY A 296 33.65 -20.78 -1.00
N ASN A 297 32.74 -19.86 -1.35
CA ASN A 297 33.04 -18.43 -1.38
C ASN A 297 32.47 -17.71 -0.15
N ASP A 298 33.24 -17.75 0.94
CA ASP A 298 32.90 -17.11 2.23
C ASP A 298 32.63 -15.60 2.12
N LEU A 299 33.09 -14.94 1.06
CA LEU A 299 32.98 -13.50 0.84
C LEU A 299 31.61 -13.07 0.33
N PHE A 300 31.05 -13.76 -0.64
CA PHE A 300 29.70 -13.45 -1.16
C PHE A 300 28.65 -13.57 -0.07
N THR A 301 28.78 -14.60 0.76
CA THR A 301 27.90 -14.80 1.93
C THR A 301 28.04 -13.70 2.97
N SER A 302 29.17 -12.98 3.02
CA SER A 302 29.40 -11.91 4.00
C SER A 302 28.60 -10.63 3.75
N TYR A 303 28.28 -10.32 2.49
CA TYR A 303 27.50 -9.12 2.12
C TYR A 303 25.98 -9.35 2.16
N ALA A 304 25.52 -10.46 1.62
CA ALA A 304 24.12 -10.80 1.49
C ALA A 304 23.48 -11.21 2.81
N LYS A 305 24.18 -12.02 3.60
CA LYS A 305 23.68 -12.54 4.88
C LYS A 305 23.16 -11.46 5.84
N PRO A 306 23.88 -10.34 6.11
CA PRO A 306 23.39 -9.33 7.03
C PRO A 306 22.08 -8.68 6.57
N PHE A 307 21.93 -8.42 5.27
CA PHE A 307 20.72 -7.85 4.71
C PHE A 307 19.54 -8.85 4.77
N GLN A 308 19.76 -10.11 4.40
CA GLN A 308 18.77 -11.16 4.50
C GLN A 308 18.32 -11.41 5.94
N THR A 309 19.28 -11.46 6.90
CA THR A 309 18.96 -11.62 8.33
C THR A 309 18.15 -10.45 8.88
N LEU A 310 18.42 -9.23 8.42
CA LEU A 310 17.64 -8.04 8.78
C LEU A 310 16.18 -8.18 8.31
N LEU A 311 15.95 -8.60 7.05
CA LEU A 311 14.61 -8.84 6.50
C LEU A 311 13.90 -9.96 7.26
N LEU A 312 14.60 -11.04 7.59
CA LEU A 312 14.06 -12.18 8.32
C LEU A 312 13.67 -11.78 9.75
N VAL A 313 14.53 -11.08 10.49
CA VAL A 313 14.24 -10.61 11.84
C VAL A 313 13.07 -9.64 11.85
N SER A 314 13.03 -8.71 10.88
CA SER A 314 11.92 -7.76 10.77
C SER A 314 10.59 -8.45 10.42
N SER A 315 10.60 -9.53 9.61
CA SER A 315 9.41 -10.33 9.31
C SER A 315 8.87 -11.02 10.55
N VAL A 316 9.74 -11.69 11.33
CA VAL A 316 9.36 -12.37 12.58
C VAL A 316 8.78 -11.39 13.59
N LEU A 317 9.43 -10.24 13.81
CA LEU A 317 8.93 -9.22 14.72
C LEU A 317 7.59 -8.64 14.25
N SER A 318 7.40 -8.47 12.93
CA SER A 318 6.14 -7.95 12.39
C SER A 318 5.00 -8.96 12.55
N PHE A 319 5.23 -10.26 12.47
CA PHE A 319 4.24 -11.28 12.81
C PHE A 319 3.83 -11.19 14.27
N ILE A 320 4.78 -11.11 15.19
CA ILE A 320 4.51 -11.06 16.63
C ILE A 320 3.72 -9.80 16.99
N VAL A 321 4.20 -8.65 16.54
CA VAL A 321 3.55 -7.36 16.82
C VAL A 321 2.18 -7.27 16.15
N GLY A 322 2.08 -7.60 14.85
CA GLY A 322 0.85 -7.49 14.09
C GLY A 322 -0.27 -8.40 14.60
N SER A 323 0.05 -9.60 15.07
CA SER A 323 -0.94 -10.53 15.62
C SER A 323 -1.32 -10.20 17.06
N ILE A 324 -0.35 -10.06 17.98
CA ILE A 324 -0.62 -9.91 19.42
C ILE A 324 -1.21 -8.53 19.74
N VAL A 325 -0.59 -7.45 19.23
CA VAL A 325 -1.06 -6.10 19.52
C VAL A 325 -2.39 -5.82 18.77
N GLY A 326 -2.59 -6.44 17.60
CA GLY A 326 -3.85 -6.36 16.87
C GLY A 326 -5.07 -6.84 17.67
N LEU A 327 -4.93 -7.87 18.49
CA LEU A 327 -6.01 -8.41 19.34
C LEU A 327 -6.59 -7.40 20.34
N SER A 328 -5.75 -6.52 20.87
CA SER A 328 -6.14 -5.54 21.90
C SER A 328 -6.80 -4.27 21.34
N GLN A 329 -6.84 -4.12 20.01
CA GLN A 329 -7.33 -2.89 19.40
C GLN A 329 -8.87 -2.81 19.40
N VAL A 330 -9.38 -1.62 19.73
CA VAL A 330 -10.82 -1.31 19.73
C VAL A 330 -11.19 -0.42 18.55
N ARG A 331 -10.22 0.30 17.96
CA ARG A 331 -10.42 1.18 16.80
C ARG A 331 -10.17 0.44 15.50
N ILE A 332 -11.09 0.57 14.53
CA ILE A 332 -11.05 -0.15 13.24
C ILE A 332 -9.75 0.16 12.49
N LYS A 333 -9.40 1.43 12.34
CA LYS A 333 -8.21 1.84 11.58
C LYS A 333 -6.91 1.33 12.22
N ARG A 334 -6.81 1.35 13.55
CA ARG A 334 -5.64 0.79 14.26
C ARG A 334 -5.55 -0.72 14.08
N LEU A 335 -6.66 -1.44 14.21
CA LEU A 335 -6.69 -2.88 13.98
C LEU A 335 -6.24 -3.22 12.57
N LEU A 336 -6.76 -2.53 11.54
CA LEU A 336 -6.33 -2.71 10.16
C LEU A 336 -4.85 -2.35 9.95
N THR A 337 -4.30 -1.39 10.69
CA THR A 337 -2.87 -1.09 10.63
C THR A 337 -2.03 -2.25 11.13
N PHE A 338 -2.39 -2.87 12.26
CA PHE A 338 -1.68 -4.06 12.75
C PHE A 338 -1.84 -5.25 11.81
N SER A 339 -3.00 -5.36 11.14
CA SER A 339 -3.15 -6.33 10.06
C SER A 339 -2.19 -6.07 8.90
N THR A 340 -2.02 -4.81 8.48
CA THR A 340 -1.05 -4.48 7.41
C THR A 340 0.39 -4.77 7.82
N ILE A 341 0.78 -4.57 9.09
CA ILE A 341 2.10 -4.93 9.61
C ILE A 341 2.33 -6.45 9.50
N ASN A 342 1.32 -7.26 9.84
CA ASN A 342 1.38 -8.71 9.70
C ASN A 342 1.55 -9.14 8.23
N HIS A 343 0.78 -8.55 7.29
CA HIS A 343 0.91 -8.84 5.86
C HIS A 343 2.27 -8.42 5.29
N VAL A 344 2.80 -7.28 5.72
CA VAL A 344 4.16 -6.85 5.37
C VAL A 344 5.18 -7.87 5.87
N GLY A 345 4.96 -8.48 7.03
CA GLY A 345 5.80 -9.56 7.55
C GLY A 345 5.93 -10.74 6.56
N PHE A 346 4.83 -11.19 5.93
CA PHE A 346 4.88 -12.24 4.89
C PHE A 346 5.65 -11.79 3.65
N LEU A 347 5.48 -10.54 3.23
CA LEU A 347 6.21 -9.99 2.08
C LEU A 347 7.73 -9.89 2.36
N LEU A 348 8.12 -9.43 3.54
CA LEU A 348 9.53 -9.39 3.93
C LEU A 348 10.14 -10.78 4.10
N LEU A 349 9.34 -11.75 4.55
CA LEU A 349 9.77 -13.15 4.65
C LEU A 349 10.07 -13.75 3.28
N ALA A 350 9.21 -13.50 2.29
CA ALA A 350 9.45 -13.94 0.92
C ALA A 350 10.74 -13.29 0.33
N LEU A 351 10.96 -12.00 0.60
CA LEU A 351 12.20 -11.30 0.18
C LEU A 351 13.45 -11.85 0.86
N ALA A 352 13.37 -12.31 2.10
CA ALA A 352 14.51 -12.86 2.83
C ALA A 352 15.01 -14.19 2.26
N VAL A 353 14.12 -14.99 1.64
CA VAL A 353 14.47 -16.28 1.04
C VAL A 353 15.08 -16.14 -0.34
N SER A 354 14.58 -15.21 -1.16
CA SER A 354 15.11 -14.83 -2.49
C SER A 354 15.27 -16.00 -3.49
N THR A 355 14.42 -17.04 -3.42
CA THR A 355 14.34 -18.11 -4.41
C THR A 355 13.29 -17.77 -5.47
N GLU A 356 13.33 -18.46 -6.64
CA GLU A 356 12.36 -18.25 -7.70
C GLU A 356 10.91 -18.43 -7.20
N GLU A 357 10.64 -19.51 -6.45
CA GLU A 357 9.34 -19.78 -5.85
C GLU A 357 8.94 -18.69 -4.83
N SER A 358 9.91 -18.16 -4.07
CA SER A 358 9.64 -17.10 -3.09
C SER A 358 9.29 -15.78 -3.75
N VAL A 359 9.92 -15.47 -4.88
CA VAL A 359 9.61 -14.26 -5.67
C VAL A 359 8.25 -14.37 -6.33
N GLU A 360 7.91 -15.52 -6.89
CA GLU A 360 6.57 -15.78 -7.40
C GLU A 360 5.52 -15.57 -6.29
N GLY A 361 5.75 -16.17 -5.11
CA GLY A 361 4.92 -15.97 -3.93
C GLY A 361 4.84 -14.52 -3.46
N PHE A 362 5.94 -13.78 -3.53
CA PHE A 362 5.98 -12.35 -3.21
C PHE A 362 5.11 -11.52 -4.15
N VAL A 363 5.25 -11.71 -5.47
CA VAL A 363 4.48 -10.97 -6.49
C VAL A 363 2.98 -11.25 -6.32
N PHE A 364 2.62 -12.52 -6.18
CA PHE A 364 1.24 -12.92 -5.96
C PHE A 364 0.66 -12.31 -4.67
N TYR A 365 1.42 -12.37 -3.57
CA TYR A 365 0.99 -11.81 -2.29
C TYR A 365 0.83 -10.30 -2.35
N LEU A 366 1.71 -9.59 -3.06
CA LEU A 366 1.64 -8.14 -3.21
C LEU A 366 0.38 -7.71 -3.98
N VAL A 367 0.02 -8.43 -5.05
CA VAL A 367 -1.22 -8.20 -5.80
C VAL A 367 -2.43 -8.46 -4.90
N GLN A 368 -2.48 -9.61 -4.24
CA GLN A 368 -3.55 -9.99 -3.33
C GLN A 368 -3.74 -8.96 -2.20
N TYR A 369 -2.63 -8.56 -1.54
CA TYR A 369 -2.65 -7.56 -0.48
C TYR A 369 -3.19 -6.21 -0.97
N SER A 370 -2.75 -5.76 -2.13
CA SER A 370 -3.21 -4.49 -2.69
C SER A 370 -4.72 -4.50 -2.97
N LEU A 371 -5.26 -5.55 -3.59
CA LEU A 371 -6.68 -5.69 -3.89
C LEU A 371 -7.55 -5.78 -2.63
N THR A 372 -7.16 -6.62 -1.67
CA THR A 372 -7.93 -6.78 -0.43
C THR A 372 -7.91 -5.54 0.44
N ASN A 373 -6.76 -4.85 0.55
CA ASN A 373 -6.63 -3.65 1.34
C ASN A 373 -7.44 -2.49 0.74
N VAL A 374 -7.40 -2.32 -0.59
CA VAL A 374 -8.24 -1.34 -1.29
C VAL A 374 -9.72 -1.62 -1.03
N ASN A 375 -10.17 -2.86 -1.18
CA ASN A 375 -11.57 -3.24 -0.96
C ASN A 375 -12.02 -2.98 0.49
N THR A 376 -11.20 -3.29 1.49
CA THR A 376 -11.52 -3.04 2.91
C THR A 376 -11.70 -1.57 3.21
N PHE A 377 -10.81 -0.69 2.74
CA PHE A 377 -10.94 0.74 2.99
C PHE A 377 -12.08 1.38 2.19
N LEU A 378 -12.34 0.95 0.95
CA LEU A 378 -13.47 1.43 0.17
C LEU A 378 -14.81 1.03 0.80
N THR A 379 -14.93 -0.17 1.36
CA THR A 379 -16.14 -0.61 2.06
C THR A 379 -16.36 0.18 3.36
N ILE A 380 -15.32 0.47 4.13
CA ILE A 380 -15.42 1.33 5.33
C ILE A 380 -15.87 2.75 4.96
N LEU A 381 -15.33 3.31 3.88
CA LEU A 381 -15.79 4.60 3.34
C LEU A 381 -17.27 4.55 2.94
N ALA A 382 -17.70 3.48 2.29
CA ALA A 382 -19.09 3.29 1.89
C ALA A 382 -20.04 3.26 3.08
N PHE A 383 -19.68 2.57 4.16
CA PHE A 383 -20.46 2.59 5.41
C PHE A 383 -20.61 4.01 5.97
N GLY A 384 -19.52 4.81 5.97
CA GLY A 384 -19.57 6.20 6.42
C GLY A 384 -20.49 7.09 5.59
N TYR A 385 -20.56 6.87 4.27
CA TYR A 385 -21.45 7.64 3.38
C TYR A 385 -22.92 7.27 3.52
N ILE A 386 -23.25 6.02 3.78
CA ILE A 386 -24.65 5.56 3.96
C ILE A 386 -25.21 6.10 5.27
N THR A 387 -24.47 6.03 6.36
CA THR A 387 -24.97 6.54 7.65
C THR A 387 -25.25 8.04 7.63
N LYS A 388 -24.55 8.80 6.80
CA LYS A 388 -24.85 10.22 6.57
C LYS A 388 -26.21 10.43 5.90
N GLY A 389 -26.59 9.57 4.94
CA GLY A 389 -27.86 9.67 4.22
C GLY A 389 -29.07 9.48 5.13
N ILE A 390 -28.94 8.69 6.19
CA ILE A 390 -30.03 8.38 7.14
C ILE A 390 -30.19 9.48 8.20
N LEU A 391 -29.12 10.20 8.55
CA LEU A 391 -29.10 11.23 9.60
C LEU A 391 -29.16 12.66 9.00
N GLN A 392 -30.12 12.93 8.15
CA GLN A 392 -30.25 14.15 7.34
C GLN A 392 -30.25 15.50 8.10
N ASN A 393 -30.25 15.53 9.43
CA ASN A 393 -30.42 16.76 10.22
C ASN A 393 -29.18 17.34 10.88
N ASN A 394 -28.01 16.70 10.90
CA ASN A 394 -26.78 17.35 11.42
C ASN A 394 -25.50 16.75 10.81
N SER A 395 -25.04 17.20 9.74
CA SER A 395 -23.84 17.97 9.35
C SER A 395 -22.43 17.42 9.55
N SER A 396 -22.13 16.20 9.89
CA SER A 396 -20.75 15.71 9.77
C SER A 396 -20.71 14.30 9.24
N VAL A 397 -19.81 14.07 8.25
CA VAL A 397 -19.49 12.69 7.82
C VAL A 397 -18.94 11.99 9.06
N ARG A 398 -19.72 11.13 9.68
CA ARG A 398 -19.27 10.36 10.83
C ARG A 398 -18.49 9.16 10.30
N GLU A 399 -17.17 9.19 10.47
CA GLU A 399 -16.36 8.02 10.18
C GLU A 399 -16.64 6.92 11.21
N PHE A 400 -16.66 5.68 10.77
CA PHE A 400 -16.65 4.52 11.65
C PHE A 400 -15.30 4.43 12.35
N VAL A 401 -15.26 4.73 13.63
CA VAL A 401 -14.02 4.76 14.42
C VAL A 401 -13.87 3.52 15.28
N LEU A 402 -14.96 3.12 15.97
CA LEU A 402 -14.95 1.99 16.89
C LEU A 402 -15.47 0.72 16.23
N LEU A 403 -15.00 -0.43 16.70
CA LEU A 403 -15.54 -1.74 16.29
C LEU A 403 -17.02 -1.86 16.61
N ASP A 404 -17.48 -1.24 17.70
CA ASP A 404 -18.87 -1.24 18.10
C ASP A 404 -19.80 -0.52 17.11
N ASP A 405 -19.29 0.41 16.32
CA ASP A 405 -20.05 1.11 15.28
C ASP A 405 -20.48 0.16 14.15
N LEU A 406 -19.81 -0.99 14.01
CA LEU A 406 -20.13 -2.03 13.01
C LEU A 406 -21.23 -3.00 13.44
N LYS A 407 -21.72 -2.91 14.69
CA LYS A 407 -22.77 -3.79 15.18
C LYS A 407 -24.05 -3.66 14.35
N GLY A 408 -24.63 -4.79 13.98
CA GLY A 408 -25.94 -4.84 13.29
C GLY A 408 -25.96 -4.28 11.87
N GLN A 409 -24.80 -3.98 11.25
CA GLN A 409 -24.76 -3.42 9.90
C GLN A 409 -25.29 -4.40 8.84
N PHE A 410 -25.28 -5.71 9.10
CA PHE A 410 -25.85 -6.71 8.20
C PHE A 410 -27.34 -6.47 7.94
N TYR A 411 -28.10 -6.08 8.96
CA TYR A 411 -29.52 -5.82 8.81
C TYR A 411 -29.82 -4.53 8.03
N LYS A 412 -28.88 -3.58 8.00
CA LYS A 412 -29.02 -2.30 7.28
C LYS A 412 -28.54 -2.39 5.83
N ASN A 413 -27.38 -2.99 5.61
CA ASN A 413 -26.70 -3.03 4.31
C ASN A 413 -26.01 -4.38 4.08
N PRO A 414 -26.74 -5.46 3.74
CA PRO A 414 -26.19 -6.81 3.67
C PRO A 414 -25.09 -6.96 2.61
N LEU A 415 -25.23 -6.34 1.44
CA LEU A 415 -24.24 -6.45 0.36
C LEU A 415 -22.87 -5.87 0.74
N LEU A 416 -22.85 -4.73 1.41
CA LEU A 416 -21.59 -4.13 1.87
C LEU A 416 -20.93 -4.95 2.98
N VAL A 417 -21.72 -5.52 3.89
CA VAL A 417 -21.21 -6.40 4.95
C VAL A 417 -20.62 -7.67 4.36
N ILE A 418 -21.26 -8.26 3.34
CA ILE A 418 -20.73 -9.41 2.63
C ILE A 418 -19.40 -9.06 1.93
N SER A 419 -19.33 -7.93 1.23
CA SER A 419 -18.09 -7.51 0.57
C SER A 419 -16.94 -7.27 1.56
N PHE A 420 -17.25 -6.66 2.71
CA PHE A 420 -16.26 -6.45 3.77
C PHE A 420 -15.83 -7.78 4.41
N SER A 421 -16.78 -8.70 4.67
CA SER A 421 -16.46 -10.02 5.24
C SER A 421 -15.60 -10.88 4.30
N VAL A 422 -15.86 -10.85 2.98
CA VAL A 422 -15.03 -11.54 1.97
C VAL A 422 -13.59 -11.03 2.02
N SER A 423 -13.40 -9.71 2.10
CA SER A 423 -12.05 -9.14 2.19
C SER A 423 -11.36 -9.50 3.52
N LEU A 424 -12.07 -9.51 4.66
CA LEU A 424 -11.53 -9.93 5.95
C LEU A 424 -11.16 -11.43 5.98
N PHE A 425 -12.00 -12.29 5.41
CA PHE A 425 -11.71 -13.72 5.29
C PHE A 425 -10.51 -13.98 4.37
N SER A 426 -10.38 -13.21 3.29
CA SER A 426 -9.20 -13.29 2.44
C SER A 426 -7.93 -12.89 3.20
N MET A 427 -7.96 -11.81 3.99
CA MET A 427 -6.83 -11.41 4.84
C MET A 427 -6.53 -12.45 5.94
N ALA A 428 -7.56 -13.08 6.50
CA ALA A 428 -7.38 -14.19 7.43
C ALA A 428 -6.69 -15.40 6.79
N GLY A 429 -6.90 -15.61 5.48
CA GLY A 429 -6.37 -16.74 4.73
C GLY A 429 -7.28 -17.96 4.81
N ILE A 430 -8.59 -17.75 4.73
CA ILE A 430 -9.56 -18.86 4.71
C ILE A 430 -9.73 -19.37 3.28
N PRO A 431 -9.57 -20.68 3.01
CA PRO A 431 -9.93 -21.24 1.72
C PRO A 431 -11.45 -21.06 1.48
N PRO A 432 -11.93 -20.76 0.28
CA PRO A 432 -11.30 -20.80 -1.04
C PRO A 432 -10.80 -19.44 -1.55
N LEU A 433 -10.59 -18.45 -0.69
CA LEU A 433 -10.28 -17.09 -1.08
C LEU A 433 -8.80 -16.91 -1.47
N MET A 434 -8.54 -15.90 -2.29
CA MET A 434 -7.22 -15.58 -2.85
C MET A 434 -6.10 -15.47 -1.78
N GLY A 435 -6.41 -14.97 -0.57
CA GLY A 435 -5.43 -14.77 0.50
C GLY A 435 -4.86 -16.08 1.10
N PHE A 436 -5.59 -17.19 1.00
CA PHE A 436 -5.07 -18.50 1.40
C PHE A 436 -3.90 -18.92 0.50
N PHE A 437 -4.08 -18.84 -0.81
CA PHE A 437 -3.04 -19.21 -1.78
C PHE A 437 -1.80 -18.34 -1.65
N ALA A 438 -1.98 -17.04 -1.41
CA ALA A 438 -0.86 -16.12 -1.18
C ALA A 438 0.00 -16.53 0.02
N LYS A 439 -0.63 -16.84 1.16
CA LYS A 439 0.09 -17.34 2.34
C LYS A 439 0.74 -18.68 2.09
N GLN A 440 0.05 -19.59 1.42
CA GLN A 440 0.55 -20.92 1.10
C GLN A 440 1.81 -20.87 0.24
N MET A 441 1.85 -20.06 -0.83
CA MET A 441 3.02 -19.93 -1.69
C MET A 441 4.25 -19.43 -0.93
N VAL A 442 4.08 -18.38 -0.11
CA VAL A 442 5.18 -17.85 0.70
C VAL A 442 5.65 -18.88 1.73
N LEU A 443 4.74 -19.55 2.44
CA LEU A 443 5.12 -20.54 3.45
C LEU A 443 5.79 -21.77 2.82
N TYR A 444 5.37 -22.18 1.63
CA TYR A 444 5.98 -23.28 0.90
C TYR A 444 7.43 -22.98 0.58
N SER A 445 7.74 -21.84 -0.01
CA SER A 445 9.12 -21.45 -0.35
C SER A 445 10.02 -21.28 0.88
N VAL A 446 9.46 -20.82 2.02
CA VAL A 446 10.21 -20.63 3.27
C VAL A 446 10.48 -21.94 4.00
N SER A 447 9.61 -22.95 3.85
CA SER A 447 9.68 -24.22 4.61
C SER A 447 10.98 -24.99 4.39
N TYR A 448 11.60 -24.86 3.21
CA TYR A 448 12.85 -25.53 2.88
C TYR A 448 14.05 -24.95 3.66
N ASN A 449 14.14 -23.61 3.72
CA ASN A 449 15.33 -22.95 4.30
C ASN A 449 15.15 -22.57 5.77
N TYR A 450 13.93 -22.18 6.18
CA TYR A 450 13.63 -21.62 7.51
C TYR A 450 12.36 -22.22 8.11
N SER A 451 12.32 -23.55 8.32
CA SER A 451 11.15 -24.27 8.81
C SER A 451 10.59 -23.73 10.12
N TYR A 452 11.43 -23.33 11.07
CA TYR A 452 10.99 -22.74 12.35
C TYR A 452 10.25 -21.40 12.16
N VAL A 453 10.71 -20.59 11.22
CA VAL A 453 10.05 -19.30 10.90
C VAL A 453 8.72 -19.55 10.21
N ALA A 454 8.64 -20.57 9.34
CA ALA A 454 7.38 -20.96 8.72
C ALA A 454 6.33 -21.40 9.75
N ILE A 455 6.71 -22.22 10.72
CA ILE A 455 5.83 -22.65 11.82
C ILE A 455 5.37 -21.43 12.63
N LEU A 456 6.28 -20.53 12.99
CA LEU A 456 5.93 -19.31 13.72
C LEU A 456 4.94 -18.46 12.92
N ALA A 457 5.16 -18.27 11.62
CA ALA A 457 4.27 -17.50 10.74
C ALA A 457 2.87 -18.12 10.68
N ILE A 458 2.75 -19.45 10.64
CA ILE A 458 1.46 -20.16 10.70
C ILE A 458 0.75 -19.86 12.03
N VAL A 459 1.43 -20.05 13.17
CA VAL A 459 0.84 -19.79 14.49
C VAL A 459 0.35 -18.35 14.61
N MET A 460 1.17 -17.37 14.20
CA MET A 460 0.81 -15.95 14.24
C MET A 460 -0.32 -15.59 13.27
N SER A 461 -0.41 -16.28 12.13
CA SER A 461 -1.53 -16.11 11.19
C SER A 461 -2.86 -16.60 11.76
N VAL A 462 -2.86 -17.70 12.55
CA VAL A 462 -4.07 -18.18 13.25
C VAL A 462 -4.49 -17.20 14.34
N ILE A 463 -3.54 -16.64 15.09
CA ILE A 463 -3.83 -15.59 16.08
C ILE A 463 -4.44 -14.37 15.39
N SER A 464 -3.88 -13.95 14.26
CA SER A 464 -4.42 -12.81 13.53
C SER A 464 -5.81 -13.07 12.95
N ALA A 465 -6.14 -14.28 12.55
CA ALA A 465 -7.49 -14.64 12.08
C ALA A 465 -8.57 -14.36 13.12
N SER A 466 -8.27 -14.47 14.41
CA SER A 466 -9.24 -14.27 15.49
C SER A 466 -9.81 -12.84 15.54
N TYR A 467 -9.00 -11.79 15.31
CA TYR A 467 -9.53 -10.43 15.30
C TYR A 467 -10.35 -10.12 14.03
N TYR A 468 -10.06 -10.74 12.88
CA TYR A 468 -10.93 -10.64 11.70
C TYR A 468 -12.28 -11.31 11.94
N LEU A 469 -12.28 -12.51 12.52
CA LEU A 469 -13.51 -13.22 12.89
C LEU A 469 -14.33 -12.43 13.90
N LYS A 470 -13.69 -11.75 14.86
CA LYS A 470 -14.38 -10.87 15.82
C LYS A 470 -15.14 -9.74 15.10
N ILE A 471 -14.56 -9.11 14.09
CA ILE A 471 -15.26 -8.06 13.30
C ILE A 471 -16.49 -8.66 12.59
N VAL A 472 -16.31 -9.81 11.94
CA VAL A 472 -17.43 -10.50 11.26
C VAL A 472 -18.53 -10.85 12.26
N GLN A 473 -18.17 -11.39 13.42
CA GLN A 473 -19.14 -11.71 14.48
C GLN A 473 -19.95 -10.47 14.92
N LEU A 474 -19.30 -9.32 15.11
CA LEU A 474 -19.94 -8.07 15.49
C LEU A 474 -20.96 -7.62 14.44
N MET A 475 -20.63 -7.74 13.15
CA MET A 475 -21.50 -7.30 12.06
C MET A 475 -22.72 -8.17 11.85
N PHE A 476 -22.58 -9.50 11.95
CA PHE A 476 -23.65 -10.44 11.63
C PHE A 476 -24.55 -10.78 12.82
N PHE A 477 -23.99 -10.95 14.02
CA PHE A 477 -24.70 -11.56 15.14
C PHE A 477 -25.11 -10.58 16.25
N GLN A 478 -24.45 -9.42 16.36
CA GLN A 478 -24.82 -8.45 17.39
C GLN A 478 -25.81 -7.43 16.83
N LYS A 479 -26.92 -7.23 17.55
CA LYS A 479 -27.91 -6.18 17.23
C LYS A 479 -27.44 -4.84 17.80
N ASP A 480 -27.78 -3.75 17.11
CA ASP A 480 -27.60 -2.41 17.66
C ASP A 480 -28.42 -2.27 18.96
N SER A 481 -27.75 -1.84 20.04
CA SER A 481 -28.40 -1.52 21.31
C SER A 481 -29.08 -0.14 21.30
N VAL A 482 -29.07 0.56 20.17
CA VAL A 482 -29.79 1.83 20.05
C VAL A 482 -31.28 1.50 19.97
N PRO A 483 -32.08 1.90 20.99
CA PRO A 483 -33.51 1.64 20.96
C PRO A 483 -34.14 2.32 19.73
N THR A 484 -34.88 1.55 18.98
CA THR A 484 -35.73 1.95 17.85
C THR A 484 -36.88 2.88 18.27
N THR A 485 -36.69 3.74 19.27
CA THR A 485 -37.70 4.69 19.78
C THR A 485 -37.94 5.90 18.86
N LEU A 486 -37.39 5.91 17.64
CA LEU A 486 -37.69 6.92 16.62
C LEU A 486 -38.42 6.35 15.39
N SER A 487 -38.92 5.12 15.47
CA SER A 487 -39.85 4.56 14.47
C SER A 487 -41.27 4.51 15.01
N SER A 488 -41.73 5.56 15.72
CA SER A 488 -43.12 5.76 16.01
C SER A 488 -43.71 6.72 14.99
N GLU A 489 -44.61 6.14 14.21
CA GLU A 489 -45.71 6.78 13.56
C GLU A 489 -45.47 7.71 12.37
N GLY A 490 -45.70 7.17 11.18
CA GLY A 490 -46.44 7.88 10.16
C GLY A 490 -45.71 8.69 9.12
N GLU A 491 -44.36 8.64 9.02
CA GLU A 491 -43.70 9.18 7.83
C GLU A 491 -43.27 8.02 6.94
N THR A 492 -43.97 7.89 5.81
CA THR A 492 -43.48 7.16 4.64
C THR A 492 -42.06 7.64 4.37
N SER A 493 -41.10 6.81 4.75
CA SER A 493 -39.69 7.05 4.52
C SER A 493 -39.51 7.31 3.02
N GLU A 494 -39.47 8.59 2.63
CA GLU A 494 -38.82 8.93 1.38
C GLU A 494 -37.43 8.28 1.46
N THR A 495 -37.27 7.26 0.65
CA THR A 495 -36.03 6.49 0.52
C THR A 495 -34.92 7.48 0.22
N GLY A 496 -34.19 7.89 1.27
CA GLY A 496 -33.06 8.77 1.15
C GLY A 496 -32.12 8.17 0.11
N THR A 497 -31.95 8.87 -1.00
CA THR A 497 -31.10 8.42 -2.11
C THR A 497 -29.72 8.06 -1.55
N PRO A 498 -29.20 6.87 -1.84
CA PRO A 498 -27.90 6.45 -1.32
C PRO A 498 -26.84 7.47 -1.76
N LEU A 499 -26.06 8.00 -0.82
CA LEU A 499 -24.99 8.96 -1.08
C LEU A 499 -23.77 8.33 -1.77
N ILE A 500 -23.83 7.03 -2.02
CA ILE A 500 -22.75 6.30 -2.71
C ILE A 500 -22.93 6.49 -4.21
N THR A 501 -21.83 6.84 -4.90
CA THR A 501 -21.83 6.90 -6.36
C THR A 501 -21.90 5.48 -6.95
N SER A 502 -22.53 5.34 -8.12
CA SER A 502 -22.56 4.08 -8.86
C SER A 502 -21.16 3.53 -9.15
N MET A 503 -20.19 4.42 -9.40
CA MET A 503 -18.79 4.04 -9.59
C MET A 503 -18.18 3.42 -8.33
N HIS A 504 -18.43 3.97 -7.15
CA HIS A 504 -17.91 3.40 -5.90
C HIS A 504 -18.48 1.99 -5.64
N SER A 505 -19.78 1.83 -5.83
CA SER A 505 -20.43 0.52 -5.65
C SER A 505 -19.96 -0.52 -6.68
N SER A 506 -19.76 -0.11 -7.94
CA SER A 506 -19.24 -1.01 -8.99
C SER A 506 -17.80 -1.45 -8.73
N VAL A 507 -16.94 -0.54 -8.25
CA VAL A 507 -15.56 -0.87 -7.89
C VAL A 507 -15.52 -1.90 -6.73
N ILE A 508 -16.31 -1.69 -5.67
CA ILE A 508 -16.40 -2.65 -4.57
C ILE A 508 -16.91 -4.01 -5.08
N ALA A 509 -17.95 -4.03 -5.93
CA ALA A 509 -18.49 -5.26 -6.48
C ALA A 509 -17.44 -6.03 -7.33
N ILE A 510 -16.71 -5.34 -8.21
CA ILE A 510 -15.67 -5.95 -9.03
C ILE A 510 -14.56 -6.53 -8.14
N LEU A 511 -14.05 -5.77 -7.17
CA LEU A 511 -12.99 -6.25 -6.27
C LEU A 511 -13.45 -7.45 -5.43
N THR A 512 -14.67 -7.44 -4.91
CA THR A 512 -15.20 -8.58 -4.15
C THR A 512 -15.36 -9.83 -5.00
N LEU A 513 -15.82 -9.68 -6.24
CA LEU A 513 -15.92 -10.80 -7.18
C LEU A 513 -14.53 -11.33 -7.56
N MET A 514 -13.55 -10.48 -7.82
CA MET A 514 -12.19 -10.92 -8.10
C MET A 514 -11.60 -11.72 -6.92
N ILE A 515 -11.82 -11.29 -5.68
CA ILE A 515 -11.31 -11.99 -4.50
C ILE A 515 -12.02 -13.33 -4.28
N SER A 516 -13.36 -13.38 -4.46
CA SER A 516 -14.17 -14.57 -4.18
C SER A 516 -14.11 -15.62 -5.28
N LEU A 517 -14.08 -15.20 -6.55
CA LEU A 517 -14.10 -16.09 -7.72
C LEU A 517 -12.70 -16.49 -8.20
N TYR A 518 -11.65 -16.07 -7.51
CA TYR A 518 -10.26 -16.39 -7.87
C TYR A 518 -10.03 -17.90 -8.10
N LEU A 519 -10.67 -18.76 -7.31
CA LEU A 519 -10.52 -20.21 -7.41
C LEU A 519 -10.91 -20.75 -8.79
N PHE A 520 -11.89 -20.14 -9.46
CA PHE A 520 -12.41 -20.63 -10.76
C PHE A 520 -11.45 -20.34 -11.92
N ASP A 521 -10.66 -19.25 -11.82
CA ASP A 521 -9.68 -18.88 -12.83
C ASP A 521 -8.40 -18.35 -12.20
N SER A 522 -7.68 -19.24 -11.51
CA SER A 522 -6.40 -18.92 -10.87
C SER A 522 -5.24 -18.88 -11.85
N SER A 523 -5.37 -19.55 -13.02
CA SER A 523 -4.26 -19.78 -13.96
C SER A 523 -3.68 -18.50 -14.56
N ILE A 524 -4.52 -17.53 -14.89
CA ILE A 524 -4.09 -16.26 -15.51
C ILE A 524 -3.11 -15.53 -14.59
N LEU A 525 -3.47 -15.36 -13.32
CA LEU A 525 -2.67 -14.59 -12.37
C LEU A 525 -1.42 -15.35 -11.95
N LEU A 526 -1.52 -16.66 -11.73
CA LEU A 526 -0.37 -17.50 -11.40
C LEU A 526 0.66 -17.53 -12.54
N ASN A 527 0.23 -17.73 -13.79
CA ASN A 527 1.12 -17.70 -14.94
C ASN A 527 1.79 -16.34 -15.12
N ALA A 528 1.07 -15.23 -14.86
CA ALA A 528 1.66 -13.90 -14.91
C ALA A 528 2.73 -13.71 -13.82
N CYS A 529 2.48 -14.17 -12.59
CA CYS A 529 3.46 -14.12 -11.49
C CYS A 529 4.69 -14.98 -11.80
N HIS A 530 4.49 -16.18 -12.34
CA HIS A 530 5.57 -17.07 -12.73
C HIS A 530 6.43 -16.50 -13.87
N LEU A 531 5.82 -15.91 -14.91
CA LEU A 531 6.56 -15.23 -15.97
C LEU A 531 7.35 -14.03 -15.45
N LEU A 532 6.82 -13.29 -14.49
CA LEU A 532 7.54 -12.20 -13.87
C LEU A 532 8.72 -12.69 -13.01
N SER A 533 8.56 -13.78 -12.26
CA SER A 533 9.70 -14.36 -11.52
C SER A 533 10.78 -14.85 -12.48
N LEU A 534 10.43 -15.59 -13.52
CA LEU A 534 11.37 -16.03 -14.54
C LEU A 534 12.12 -14.87 -15.21
N SER A 535 11.43 -13.76 -15.53
CA SER A 535 12.06 -12.60 -16.16
C SER A 535 13.09 -11.90 -15.25
N LEU A 536 12.94 -11.99 -13.93
CA LEU A 536 13.93 -11.48 -12.96
C LEU A 536 15.17 -12.38 -12.88
N PHE A 537 15.01 -13.71 -13.01
CA PHE A 537 16.14 -14.64 -12.95
C PHE A 537 16.82 -14.85 -14.30
N SER A 538 16.17 -14.47 -15.41
CA SER A 538 16.75 -14.57 -16.75
C SER A 538 17.48 -13.30 -17.21
N SER A 539 17.31 -12.20 -16.51
CA SER A 539 18.00 -10.91 -16.77
C SER A 539 19.31 -10.81 -16.02
#